data_5c8e4ee6ab00dda565194819197aecb1
#
_entry.id   5c8e4ee6ab00dda565194819197aecb1
#
_cell.length_a   1.000
_cell.length_b   1.000
_cell.length_c   1.000
_cell.angle_alpha   90.00
_cell.angle_beta   90.00
_cell.angle_gamma   90.00
#
_symmetry.space_group_name_H-M   'P 1'
#
loop_
_entity.id
_entity.type
_entity.pdbx_description
1 polymer ?
#
loop_
_entity_poly.entity_id
_entity_poly.type
_entity_poly.pdbx_seq_one_letter_code
_entity_poly.pdbx_strand_id
1 'polypeptide(L)'
;MRDGVMLVNTSRGAVIDTRAVIRGLKSGKIGSLGLDVYEEEEGLFFENLSDQVIKDDVFARLLTFPNVLITGHQAFFTADALTAIAETTIGNVTSFENTGKALHEVSVERLA
;
A
#
# COMPACT_ATOMS: atom_id res chain seq x y z
N MET A 1 -1.78 -20.00 -7.85
CA MET A 1 -2.97 -19.21 -8.21
C MET A 1 -3.53 -19.67 -9.54
N ARG A 2 -4.81 -19.43 -9.76
CA ARG A 2 -5.43 -19.72 -11.06
C ARG A 2 -4.89 -18.77 -12.14
N ASP A 3 -4.90 -19.21 -13.39
CA ASP A 3 -4.58 -18.35 -14.52
C ASP A 3 -5.65 -17.27 -14.69
N GLY A 4 -5.23 -16.06 -15.01
CA GLY A 4 -6.13 -14.92 -15.16
C GLY A 4 -6.62 -14.33 -13.84
N VAL A 5 -5.95 -14.61 -12.72
CA VAL A 5 -6.36 -14.13 -11.40
C VAL A 5 -6.29 -12.59 -11.32
N MET A 6 -7.21 -12.02 -10.54
CA MET A 6 -7.11 -10.62 -10.11
C MET A 6 -6.30 -10.56 -8.82
N LEU A 7 -5.26 -9.74 -8.81
CA LEU A 7 -4.41 -9.51 -7.65
C LEU A 7 -4.59 -8.08 -7.17
N VAL A 8 -4.85 -7.91 -5.87
CA VAL A 8 -4.99 -6.58 -5.25
C VAL A 8 -4.08 -6.50 -4.03
N ASN A 9 -3.30 -5.43 -3.93
CA ASN A 9 -2.45 -5.16 -2.78
C ASN A 9 -2.72 -3.75 -2.23
N THR A 10 -3.29 -3.71 -1.03
CA THR A 10 -3.54 -2.48 -0.27
C THR A 10 -2.77 -2.48 1.05
N SER A 11 -1.82 -3.37 1.22
CA SER A 11 -1.07 -3.58 2.46
C SER A 11 0.27 -2.83 2.45
N ARG A 12 1.28 -3.47 1.89
CA ARG A 12 2.63 -2.89 1.77
C ARG A 12 3.25 -3.33 0.44
N GLY A 13 3.99 -2.42 -0.18
CA GLY A 13 4.64 -2.70 -1.47
C GLY A 13 5.55 -3.92 -1.42
N ALA A 14 6.35 -4.04 -0.37
CA ALA A 14 7.31 -5.13 -0.19
C ALA A 14 6.68 -6.54 -0.04
N VAL A 15 5.38 -6.65 0.09
CA VAL A 15 4.65 -7.93 0.09
C VAL A 15 4.69 -8.60 -1.29
N ILE A 16 4.89 -7.81 -2.32
CA ILE A 16 4.88 -8.26 -3.72
C ILE A 16 6.24 -8.01 -4.37
N ASP A 17 6.75 -9.02 -5.06
CA ASP A 17 7.87 -8.85 -6.00
C ASP A 17 7.30 -8.29 -7.31
N THR A 18 7.49 -7.00 -7.54
CA THR A 18 6.94 -6.28 -8.68
C THR A 18 7.42 -6.85 -10.02
N ARG A 19 8.68 -7.26 -10.11
CA ARG A 19 9.23 -7.84 -11.35
C ARG A 19 8.56 -9.18 -11.68
N ALA A 20 8.29 -9.99 -10.65
CA ALA A 20 7.55 -11.25 -10.81
C ALA A 20 6.11 -10.99 -11.25
N VAL A 21 5.47 -9.96 -10.71
CA VAL A 21 4.12 -9.55 -11.11
C VAL A 21 4.07 -9.12 -12.59
N ILE A 22 5.06 -8.36 -13.05
CA ILE A 22 5.15 -7.98 -14.48
C ILE A 22 5.25 -9.22 -15.36
N ARG A 23 6.06 -10.20 -14.99
CA ARG A 23 6.12 -11.48 -15.71
C ARG A 23 4.76 -12.18 -15.74
N GLY A 24 4.05 -12.16 -14.62
CA GLY A 24 2.71 -12.74 -14.52
C GLY A 24 1.67 -12.02 -15.39
N LEU A 25 1.75 -10.70 -15.49
CA LEU A 25 0.91 -9.90 -16.37
C LEU A 25 1.18 -10.20 -17.83
N LYS A 26 2.45 -10.31 -18.21
CA LYS A 26 2.84 -10.64 -19.59
C LYS A 26 2.40 -12.03 -20.03
N SER A 27 2.47 -13.00 -19.15
CA SER A 27 2.10 -14.39 -19.43
C SER A 27 0.59 -14.63 -19.35
N GLY A 28 -0.19 -13.68 -18.82
CA GLY A 28 -1.61 -13.86 -18.57
C GLY A 28 -1.92 -14.63 -17.29
N LYS A 29 -0.92 -15.05 -16.52
CA LYS A 29 -1.12 -15.67 -15.20
C LYS A 29 -1.88 -14.71 -14.27
N ILE A 30 -1.52 -13.44 -14.31
CA ILE A 30 -2.24 -12.36 -13.63
C ILE A 30 -3.08 -11.65 -14.69
N GLY A 31 -4.39 -11.72 -14.56
CA GLY A 31 -5.34 -11.13 -15.52
C GLY A 31 -5.60 -9.65 -15.26
N SER A 32 -5.51 -9.23 -14.00
CA SER A 32 -5.65 -7.82 -13.61
C SER A 32 -4.94 -7.57 -12.28
N LEU A 33 -4.51 -6.32 -12.08
CA LEU A 33 -3.74 -5.91 -10.91
C LEU A 33 -4.26 -4.58 -10.39
N GLY A 34 -4.51 -4.51 -9.08
CA GLY A 34 -4.78 -3.27 -8.37
C GLY A 34 -3.74 -3.05 -7.28
N LEU A 35 -3.02 -1.94 -7.35
CA LEU A 35 -2.01 -1.58 -6.36
C LEU A 35 -2.33 -0.24 -5.75
N ASP A 36 -2.49 -0.21 -4.42
CA ASP A 36 -2.53 1.04 -3.66
C ASP A 36 -1.17 1.37 -3.03
N VAL A 37 -0.24 0.42 -3.06
CA VAL A 37 1.09 0.49 -2.45
C VAL A 37 2.15 0.03 -3.43
N TYR A 38 3.36 0.54 -3.28
CA TYR A 38 4.51 0.19 -4.11
C TYR A 38 5.79 0.15 -3.27
N GLU A 39 6.77 -0.64 -3.67
CA GLU A 39 8.00 -0.86 -2.89
C GLU A 39 8.79 0.44 -2.61
N GLU A 40 8.82 1.35 -3.57
CA GLU A 40 9.50 2.64 -3.48
C GLU A 40 8.51 3.79 -3.57
N GLU A 41 7.36 3.68 -2.91
CA GLU A 41 6.25 4.63 -3.03
C GLU A 41 6.56 6.01 -2.48
N GLU A 42 7.47 6.13 -1.52
CA GLU A 42 7.75 7.38 -0.83
C GLU A 42 8.13 8.51 -1.81
N GLY A 43 9.01 8.21 -2.75
CA GLY A 43 9.41 9.16 -3.77
C GLY A 43 8.42 9.33 -4.92
N LEU A 44 7.38 8.49 -5.01
CA LEU A 44 6.41 8.51 -6.11
C LEU A 44 5.07 9.11 -5.71
N PHE A 45 4.55 8.78 -4.52
CA PHE A 45 3.20 9.13 -4.10
C PHE A 45 3.12 10.36 -3.21
N PHE A 46 4.18 10.63 -2.44
CA PHE A 46 4.20 11.69 -1.43
C PHE A 46 4.92 12.96 -1.90
N GLU A 47 5.46 12.94 -3.09
CA GLU A 47 6.08 14.09 -3.74
C GLU A 47 5.32 14.45 -5.02
N ASN A 48 5.28 15.74 -5.34
CA ASN A 48 4.71 16.18 -6.61
C ASN A 48 5.71 15.97 -7.74
N LEU A 49 5.52 14.90 -8.50
CA LEU A 49 6.35 14.54 -9.65
C LEU A 49 5.68 14.91 -11.00
N SER A 50 4.62 15.74 -10.99
CA SER A 50 3.87 16.07 -12.21
C SER A 50 4.72 16.69 -13.32
N ASP A 51 5.77 17.43 -12.95
CA ASP A 51 6.69 18.08 -13.88
C ASP A 51 8.01 17.32 -14.09
N GLN A 52 8.11 16.10 -13.55
CA GLN A 52 9.34 15.29 -13.62
C GLN A 52 9.10 13.99 -14.36
N VAL A 53 10.13 13.50 -15.02
CA VAL A 53 10.11 12.16 -15.61
C VAL A 53 10.21 11.13 -14.51
N ILE A 54 9.31 10.13 -14.51
CA ILE A 54 9.37 9.02 -13.60
C ILE A 54 10.62 8.20 -13.90
N LYS A 55 11.56 8.15 -12.93
CA LYS A 55 12.85 7.48 -13.09
C LYS A 55 12.80 5.99 -12.77
N ASP A 56 11.76 5.52 -12.07
CA ASP A 56 11.57 4.12 -11.80
C ASP A 56 11.02 3.40 -13.03
N ASP A 57 11.89 2.69 -13.73
CA ASP A 57 11.53 1.97 -14.96
C ASP A 57 10.52 0.86 -14.71
N VAL A 58 10.57 0.21 -13.56
CA VAL A 58 9.64 -0.87 -13.18
C VAL A 58 8.24 -0.31 -12.98
N PHE A 59 8.14 0.80 -12.24
CA PHE A 59 6.87 1.49 -12.03
C PHE A 59 6.29 2.04 -13.34
N ALA A 60 7.11 2.69 -14.15
CA ALA A 60 6.69 3.19 -15.46
C ALA A 60 6.17 2.06 -16.35
N ARG A 61 6.78 0.89 -16.27
CA ARG A 61 6.35 -0.28 -17.03
C ARG A 61 4.98 -0.79 -16.56
N LEU A 62 4.71 -0.80 -15.27
CA LEU A 62 3.37 -1.14 -14.74
C LEU A 62 2.29 -0.25 -15.30
N LEU A 63 2.56 1.04 -15.44
CA LEU A 63 1.62 2.02 -15.98
C LEU A 63 1.25 1.79 -17.45
N THR A 64 2.05 1.01 -18.18
CA THR A 64 1.77 0.69 -19.59
C THR A 64 0.75 -0.42 -19.77
N PHE A 65 0.46 -1.20 -18.74
CA PHE A 65 -0.52 -2.30 -18.83
C PHE A 65 -1.94 -1.76 -18.69
N PRO A 66 -2.87 -2.04 -19.63
CA PRO A 66 -4.24 -1.53 -19.55
C PRO A 66 -5.08 -2.19 -18.43
N ASN A 67 -4.63 -3.34 -17.93
CA ASN A 67 -5.29 -4.11 -16.86
C ASN A 67 -4.65 -3.90 -15.49
N VAL A 68 -3.92 -2.80 -15.30
CA VAL A 68 -3.31 -2.40 -14.04
C VAL A 68 -3.90 -1.07 -13.58
N LEU A 69 -4.40 -1.05 -12.34
CA LEU A 69 -4.87 0.15 -11.68
C LEU A 69 -3.93 0.45 -10.51
N ILE A 70 -3.44 1.67 -10.44
CA ILE A 70 -2.57 2.13 -9.36
C ILE A 70 -3.21 3.35 -8.70
N THR A 71 -3.28 3.31 -7.36
CA THR A 71 -3.71 4.44 -6.53
C THR A 71 -2.58 4.83 -5.57
N GLY A 72 -2.63 6.03 -5.03
CA GLY A 72 -1.52 6.61 -4.30
C GLY A 72 -1.55 6.37 -2.79
N HIS A 73 -1.60 5.13 -2.35
CA HIS A 73 -1.62 4.74 -0.93
C HIS A 73 -2.79 5.40 -0.17
N GLN A 74 -3.98 5.28 -0.73
CA GLN A 74 -5.19 5.97 -0.26
C GLN A 74 -6.33 5.03 0.13
N ALA A 75 -6.09 3.73 0.22
CA ALA A 75 -7.14 2.76 0.57
C ALA A 75 -7.75 3.02 1.96
N PHE A 76 -7.00 3.66 2.86
CA PHE A 76 -7.50 4.08 4.17
C PHE A 76 -8.51 5.24 4.10
N PHE A 77 -8.62 5.93 2.97
CA PHE A 77 -9.42 7.15 2.85
C PHE A 77 -10.90 6.82 2.64
N THR A 78 -11.49 6.18 3.62
CA THR A 78 -12.92 5.89 3.73
C THR A 78 -13.45 6.45 5.04
N ALA A 79 -14.74 6.76 5.11
CA ALA A 79 -15.35 7.28 6.34
C ALA A 79 -15.14 6.33 7.52
N ASP A 80 -15.35 5.05 7.30
CA ASP A 80 -15.20 4.02 8.35
C ASP A 80 -13.76 3.90 8.84
N ALA A 81 -12.79 3.86 7.92
CA ALA A 81 -11.38 3.75 8.27
C ALA A 81 -10.88 4.99 9.01
N LEU A 82 -11.24 6.19 8.54
CA LEU A 82 -10.87 7.45 9.19
C LEU A 82 -11.45 7.55 10.61
N THR A 83 -12.69 7.15 10.79
CA THR A 83 -13.33 7.11 12.11
C THR A 83 -12.60 6.14 13.02
N ALA A 84 -12.31 4.91 12.56
CA ALA A 84 -11.61 3.91 13.35
C ALA A 84 -10.19 4.37 13.75
N ILE A 85 -9.47 4.99 12.82
CA ILE A 85 -8.12 5.54 13.09
C ILE A 85 -8.19 6.64 14.14
N ALA A 86 -9.14 7.59 14.00
CA ALA A 86 -9.31 8.69 14.93
C ALA A 86 -9.68 8.20 16.33
N GLU A 87 -10.64 7.31 16.44
CA GLU A 87 -11.08 6.73 17.72
C GLU A 87 -9.96 5.95 18.40
N THR A 88 -9.21 5.14 17.65
CA THR A 88 -8.09 4.37 18.19
C THR A 88 -6.98 5.30 18.69
N THR A 89 -6.65 6.34 17.94
CA THR A 89 -5.62 7.31 18.30
C THR A 89 -5.99 8.06 19.58
N ILE A 90 -7.20 8.60 19.62
CA ILE A 90 -7.70 9.32 20.81
C ILE A 90 -7.79 8.39 22.01
N GLY A 91 -8.27 7.15 21.82
CA GLY A 91 -8.35 6.16 22.88
C GLY A 91 -6.99 5.82 23.48
N ASN A 92 -5.96 5.68 22.64
CA ASN A 92 -4.59 5.45 23.10
C ASN A 92 -4.05 6.64 23.92
N VAL A 93 -4.25 7.86 23.45
CA VAL A 93 -3.82 9.07 24.18
C VAL A 93 -4.54 9.19 25.52
N THR A 94 -5.85 9.00 25.55
CA THR A 94 -6.66 9.07 26.77
C THR A 94 -6.22 8.01 27.78
N SER A 95 -5.98 6.78 27.32
CA SER A 95 -5.49 5.70 28.17
C SER A 95 -4.13 6.04 28.77
N PHE A 96 -3.22 6.60 27.98
CA PHE A 96 -1.90 7.00 28.44
C PHE A 96 -1.97 8.12 29.48
N GLU A 97 -2.83 9.13 29.27
CA GLU A 97 -3.06 10.21 30.23
C GLU A 97 -3.57 9.69 31.57
N ASN A 98 -4.50 8.73 31.56
CA ASN A 98 -5.17 8.24 32.76
C ASN A 98 -4.38 7.16 33.50
N THR A 99 -3.62 6.32 32.80
CA THR A 99 -2.98 5.13 33.37
C THR A 99 -1.47 5.06 33.14
N GLY A 100 -0.90 5.91 32.30
CA GLY A 100 0.49 5.84 31.85
C GLY A 100 0.78 4.71 30.87
N LYS A 101 -0.26 4.04 30.35
CA LYS A 101 -0.13 2.92 29.42
C LYS A 101 -1.04 3.13 28.20
N ALA A 102 -0.53 2.82 27.01
CA ALA A 102 -1.33 2.79 25.80
C ALA A 102 -2.19 1.54 25.73
N LEU A 103 -3.39 1.65 25.12
CA LEU A 103 -4.27 0.49 24.87
C LEU A 103 -3.64 -0.49 23.89
N HIS A 104 -2.97 0.04 22.87
CA HIS A 104 -2.38 -0.75 21.77
C HIS A 104 -0.89 -0.43 21.66
N GLU A 105 -0.12 -0.85 22.66
CA GLU A 105 1.31 -0.63 22.67
C GLU A 105 2.02 -1.45 21.60
N VAL A 106 2.89 -0.78 20.84
CA VAL A 106 3.81 -1.41 19.91
C VAL A 106 5.21 -1.36 20.51
N SER A 107 5.83 -2.51 20.69
CA SER A 107 7.18 -2.62 21.21
C SER A 107 8.05 -3.46 20.29
N VAL A 108 9.38 -3.31 20.41
CA VAL A 108 10.35 -4.07 19.60
C VAL A 108 10.18 -5.57 19.84
N GLU A 109 9.89 -5.98 21.06
CA GLU A 109 9.70 -7.39 21.43
C GLU A 109 8.49 -8.02 20.71
N ARG A 110 7.47 -7.22 20.41
CA ARG A 110 6.26 -7.68 19.70
C ARG A 110 6.41 -7.70 18.17
N LEU A 111 7.46 -7.06 17.66
CA LEU A 111 7.74 -7.00 16.23
C LEU A 111 8.64 -8.15 15.76
N ALA A 112 9.16 -8.90 16.68
CA ALA A 112 10.06 -10.03 16.37
C ALA A 112 9.31 -11.26 15.81
#